data_4bc37433b2a70475870b9a519098e900
#
_entry.id   4bc37433b2a70475870b9a519098e900
#
_cell.length_a   1.000
_cell.length_b   1.000
_cell.length_c   1.000
_cell.angle_alpha   90.00
_cell.angle_beta   90.00
_cell.angle_gamma   90.00
#
_symmetry.space_group_name_H-M   'P 1'
#
loop_
_entity.id
_entity.type
_entity.pdbx_description
1 polymer ?
#
loop_
_entity_poly.entity_id
_entity_poly.type
_entity_poly.pdbx_seq_one_letter_code
_entity_poly.pdbx_strand_id
1 'polypeptide(L)'
;MVKIKANGNEIALLTSNTDYISLTDIAKYKDSENPRYIIQNWPRNKSTIEFLGVWEQMNNSNFNRVEFDTVKNEAGSNSFVLTPQKWIETTNAVGIKSTAGRYGGTYAHSDIAFEFASWISPEFKLYIIQDYQRLKQEESYKNKLEWQTNRYISKLNYTIHTDAIKNNLITPTLTTTQIRH
;
A
#
# COMPACT_ATOMS: atom_id res chain seq x y z
N MET A 1 -20.61 -6.85 -4.54
CA MET A 1 -19.96 -5.83 -3.71
C MET A 1 -19.49 -6.53 -2.45
N VAL A 2 -18.18 -6.65 -2.26
CA VAL A 2 -17.59 -7.22 -1.05
C VAL A 2 -17.55 -6.11 0.01
N LYS A 3 -17.81 -6.45 1.26
CA LYS A 3 -17.72 -5.53 2.39
C LYS A 3 -16.67 -6.01 3.37
N ILE A 4 -15.87 -5.11 3.89
CA ILE A 4 -14.96 -5.34 5.00
C ILE A 4 -15.49 -4.61 6.24
N LYS A 5 -15.17 -5.13 7.44
CA LYS A 5 -15.48 -4.45 8.70
C LYS A 5 -14.21 -3.80 9.25
N ALA A 6 -14.26 -2.50 9.48
CA ALA A 6 -13.21 -1.77 10.18
C ALA A 6 -13.83 -0.97 11.33
N ASN A 7 -13.36 -1.17 12.54
CA ASN A 7 -13.87 -0.51 13.76
C ASN A 7 -15.42 -0.58 13.92
N GLY A 8 -16.02 -1.73 13.59
CA GLY A 8 -17.46 -1.93 13.68
C GLY A 8 -18.29 -1.41 12.50
N ASN A 9 -17.67 -0.71 11.54
CA ASN A 9 -18.34 -0.18 10.35
C ASN A 9 -18.09 -1.06 9.12
N GLU A 10 -19.11 -1.18 8.27
CA GLU A 10 -19.01 -1.88 6.98
C GLU A 10 -18.51 -0.90 5.91
N ILE A 11 -17.39 -1.23 5.26
CA ILE A 11 -16.81 -0.46 4.15
C ILE A 11 -16.93 -1.30 2.87
N ALA A 12 -17.54 -0.73 1.85
CA ALA A 12 -17.71 -1.40 0.57
C ALA A 12 -16.44 -1.36 -0.29
N LEU A 13 -16.14 -2.51 -0.91
CA LEU A 13 -15.11 -2.65 -1.93
C LEU A 13 -15.76 -2.82 -3.30
N LEU A 14 -15.15 -2.24 -4.34
CA LEU A 14 -15.56 -2.53 -5.72
C LEU A 14 -15.09 -3.94 -6.12
N THR A 15 -16.03 -4.83 -6.40
CA THR A 15 -15.78 -6.23 -6.71
C THR A 15 -15.06 -6.47 -8.04
N SER A 16 -15.06 -5.51 -8.94
CA SER A 16 -14.35 -5.62 -10.23
C SER A 16 -12.86 -5.29 -10.12
N ASN A 17 -12.44 -4.69 -9.00
CA ASN A 17 -11.05 -4.39 -8.69
C ASN A 17 -10.95 -4.26 -7.17
N THR A 18 -10.34 -5.24 -6.53
CA THR A 18 -10.23 -5.35 -5.06
C THR A 18 -9.49 -4.17 -4.41
N ASP A 19 -8.81 -3.36 -5.24
CA ASP A 19 -7.96 -2.27 -4.75
C ASP A 19 -8.73 -0.96 -4.49
N TYR A 20 -10.04 -0.87 -4.83
CA TYR A 20 -10.83 0.35 -4.64
C TYR A 20 -11.76 0.24 -3.44
N ILE A 21 -11.61 1.18 -2.51
CA ILE A 21 -12.32 1.28 -1.24
C ILE A 21 -13.28 2.47 -1.28
N SER A 22 -14.46 2.33 -0.67
CA SER A 22 -15.47 3.38 -0.58
C SER A 22 -15.04 4.52 0.34
N LEU A 23 -14.67 5.68 -0.24
CA LEU A 23 -14.45 6.91 0.55
C LEU A 23 -15.75 7.40 1.18
N THR A 24 -16.90 7.14 0.55
CA THR A 24 -18.22 7.51 1.08
C THR A 24 -18.48 6.82 2.41
N ASP A 25 -18.16 5.52 2.53
CA ASP A 25 -18.39 4.79 3.78
C ASP A 25 -17.37 5.19 4.86
N ILE A 26 -16.12 5.46 4.48
CA ILE A 26 -15.13 6.03 5.39
C ILE A 26 -15.58 7.41 5.90
N ALA A 27 -16.11 8.27 5.03
CA ALA A 27 -16.58 9.61 5.41
C ALA A 27 -17.77 9.57 6.35
N LYS A 28 -18.68 8.58 6.22
CA LYS A 28 -19.82 8.37 7.14
C LYS A 28 -19.38 8.12 8.58
N TYR A 29 -18.17 7.62 8.80
CA TYR A 29 -17.62 7.48 10.14
C TYR A 29 -17.50 8.82 10.86
N LYS A 30 -17.19 9.91 10.14
CA LYS A 30 -17.06 11.27 10.69
C LYS A 30 -18.38 12.02 10.68
N ASP A 31 -19.16 11.90 9.61
CA ASP A 31 -20.48 12.51 9.44
C ASP A 31 -21.36 11.59 8.58
N SER A 32 -22.28 10.91 9.24
CA SER A 32 -23.17 9.94 8.59
C SER A 32 -24.21 10.58 7.66
N GLU A 33 -24.57 11.84 7.91
CA GLU A 33 -25.58 12.55 7.14
C GLU A 33 -24.98 13.24 5.91
N ASN A 34 -23.76 13.75 6.04
CA ASN A 34 -23.13 14.58 5.02
C ASN A 34 -21.74 14.11 4.55
N PRO A 35 -21.54 12.82 4.22
CA PRO A 35 -20.23 12.28 3.84
C PRO A 35 -19.63 12.99 2.62
N ARG A 36 -20.48 13.53 1.73
CA ARG A 36 -20.05 14.28 0.55
C ARG A 36 -19.22 15.52 0.91
N TYR A 37 -19.62 16.25 1.94
CA TYR A 37 -18.87 17.45 2.36
C TYR A 37 -17.50 17.09 2.93
N ILE A 38 -17.40 15.97 3.64
CA ILE A 38 -16.12 15.47 4.14
C ILE A 38 -15.17 15.19 2.96
N ILE A 39 -15.65 14.48 1.94
CA ILE A 39 -14.86 14.16 0.74
C ILE A 39 -14.45 15.42 -0.03
N GLN A 40 -15.33 16.43 -0.14
CA GLN A 40 -15.03 17.70 -0.82
C GLN A 40 -14.08 18.61 -0.04
N ASN A 41 -14.04 18.50 1.30
CA ASN A 41 -13.14 19.30 2.12
C ASN A 41 -11.70 18.77 2.11
N TRP A 42 -11.50 17.48 1.90
CA TRP A 42 -10.19 16.86 1.90
C TRP A 42 -9.23 17.46 0.84
N PRO A 43 -9.61 17.63 -0.45
CA PRO A 43 -8.73 18.21 -1.47
C PRO A 43 -8.53 19.73 -1.34
N ARG A 44 -9.15 20.39 -0.37
CA ARG A 44 -8.84 21.81 -0.07
C ARG A 44 -7.41 22.00 0.44
N ASN A 45 -6.84 20.97 1.05
CA ASN A 45 -5.45 21.02 1.48
C ASN A 45 -4.51 20.82 0.30
N LYS A 46 -3.56 21.72 0.15
CA LYS A 46 -2.55 21.63 -0.92
C LYS A 46 -1.77 20.31 -0.87
N SER A 47 -1.44 19.83 0.34
CA SER A 47 -0.77 18.55 0.55
C SER A 47 -1.56 17.36 0.02
N THR A 48 -2.90 17.40 0.10
CA THR A 48 -3.77 16.35 -0.47
C THR A 48 -3.67 16.35 -2.00
N ILE A 49 -3.72 17.53 -2.64
CA ILE A 49 -3.58 17.62 -4.10
C ILE A 49 -2.20 17.14 -4.55
N GLU A 50 -1.16 17.50 -3.83
CA GLU A 50 0.21 17.04 -4.10
C GLU A 50 0.31 15.51 -3.99
N PHE A 51 -0.25 14.92 -2.94
CA PHE A 51 -0.29 13.47 -2.76
C PHE A 51 -1.04 12.77 -3.92
N LEU A 52 -2.25 13.24 -4.25
CA LEU A 52 -3.03 12.70 -5.36
C LEU A 52 -2.27 12.80 -6.68
N GLY A 53 -1.61 13.93 -6.94
CA GLY A 53 -0.81 14.13 -8.13
C GLY A 53 0.41 13.20 -8.22
N VAL A 54 1.12 12.98 -7.11
CA VAL A 54 2.24 12.03 -7.05
C VAL A 54 1.74 10.62 -7.33
N TRP A 55 0.62 10.21 -6.70
CA TRP A 55 0.05 8.89 -6.93
C TRP A 55 -0.34 8.68 -8.39
N GLU A 56 -1.03 9.64 -9.00
CA GLU A 56 -1.43 9.57 -10.42
C GLU A 56 -0.21 9.53 -11.35
N GLN A 57 0.81 10.33 -11.10
CA GLN A 57 2.04 10.32 -11.91
C GLN A 57 2.76 8.97 -11.89
N MET A 58 2.68 8.24 -10.78
CA MET A 58 3.28 6.92 -10.62
C MET A 58 2.46 5.80 -11.27
N ASN A 59 1.13 5.93 -11.32
CA ASN A 59 0.22 4.84 -11.64
C ASN A 59 -0.63 5.08 -12.90
N ASN A 60 -0.57 6.30 -13.50
CA ASN A 60 -1.42 6.69 -14.61
C ASN A 60 -0.62 7.38 -15.72
N SER A 61 -0.34 6.67 -16.80
CA SER A 61 0.39 7.20 -17.96
C SER A 61 -0.36 8.31 -18.73
N ASN A 62 -1.68 8.38 -18.57
CA ASN A 62 -2.56 9.35 -19.24
C ASN A 62 -2.90 10.55 -18.35
N PHE A 63 -2.24 10.69 -17.21
CA PHE A 63 -2.47 11.78 -16.28
C PHE A 63 -2.10 13.14 -16.88
N ASN A 64 -3.05 14.10 -16.85
CA ASN A 64 -2.85 15.44 -17.37
C ASN A 64 -2.11 16.32 -16.37
N ARG A 65 -0.78 16.37 -16.50
CA ARG A 65 0.11 17.11 -15.61
C ARG A 65 -0.08 18.63 -15.70
N VAL A 66 -0.43 19.15 -16.88
CA VAL A 66 -0.62 20.60 -17.08
C VAL A 66 -1.82 21.08 -16.28
N GLU A 67 -2.93 20.38 -16.41
CA GLU A 67 -4.13 20.70 -15.62
C GLU A 67 -3.93 20.43 -14.12
N PHE A 68 -3.16 19.40 -13.77
CA PHE A 68 -2.79 19.17 -12.39
C PHE A 68 -2.03 20.35 -11.78
N ASP A 69 -1.06 20.93 -12.51
CA ASP A 69 -0.30 22.08 -12.01
C ASP A 69 -1.21 23.31 -11.79
N THR A 70 -2.20 23.50 -12.67
CA THR A 70 -3.23 24.55 -12.50
C THR A 70 -4.04 24.32 -11.22
N VAL A 71 -4.57 23.10 -11.02
CA VAL A 71 -5.33 22.73 -9.81
C VAL A 71 -4.48 22.89 -8.55
N LYS A 72 -3.21 22.46 -8.60
CA LYS A 72 -2.26 22.58 -7.47
C LYS A 72 -1.99 24.02 -7.08
N ASN A 73 -1.89 24.93 -8.05
CA ASN A 73 -1.65 26.35 -7.82
C ASN A 73 -2.86 27.05 -7.18
N GLU A 74 -4.07 26.62 -7.52
CA GLU A 74 -5.31 27.14 -6.93
C GLU A 74 -5.58 26.56 -5.52
N ALA A 75 -5.05 25.35 -5.24
CA ALA A 75 -5.27 24.65 -3.99
C ALA A 75 -4.77 25.44 -2.78
N GLY A 76 -5.57 25.45 -1.72
CA GLY A 76 -5.29 26.21 -0.50
C GLY A 76 -5.88 27.63 -0.48
N SER A 77 -6.43 28.13 -1.59
CA SER A 77 -7.17 29.38 -1.58
C SER A 77 -8.56 29.21 -0.92
N ASN A 78 -9.09 30.28 -0.32
CA ASN A 78 -10.38 30.22 0.38
C ASN A 78 -11.57 29.88 -0.55
N SER A 79 -11.46 30.24 -1.82
CA SER A 79 -12.48 29.97 -2.85
C SER A 79 -12.33 28.62 -3.53
N PHE A 80 -11.23 27.90 -3.28
CA PHE A 80 -10.96 26.64 -3.95
C PHE A 80 -11.93 25.53 -3.53
N VAL A 81 -12.63 24.99 -4.50
CA VAL A 81 -13.53 23.84 -4.34
C VAL A 81 -13.25 22.84 -5.44
N LEU A 82 -12.87 21.64 -5.08
CA LEU A 82 -12.62 20.55 -6.00
C LEU A 82 -13.51 19.35 -5.64
N THR A 83 -14.38 18.97 -6.57
CA THR A 83 -15.15 17.71 -6.42
C THR A 83 -14.35 16.55 -7.00
N PRO A 84 -14.57 15.31 -6.50
CA PRO A 84 -13.94 14.12 -7.09
C PRO A 84 -14.19 14.00 -8.60
N GLN A 85 -15.39 14.34 -9.06
CA GLN A 85 -15.73 14.30 -10.46
C GLN A 85 -14.94 15.32 -11.27
N LYS A 86 -14.82 16.56 -10.79
CA LYS A 86 -14.03 17.60 -11.45
C LYS A 86 -12.55 17.22 -11.51
N TRP A 87 -12.01 16.62 -10.42
CA TRP A 87 -10.65 16.08 -10.40
C TRP A 87 -10.42 15.07 -11.53
N ILE A 88 -11.32 14.06 -11.64
CA ILE A 88 -11.25 13.01 -12.66
C ILE A 88 -11.31 13.60 -14.07
N GLU A 89 -12.27 14.47 -14.32
CA GLU A 89 -12.52 15.05 -15.66
C GLU A 89 -11.37 15.98 -16.09
N THR A 90 -10.83 16.77 -15.16
CA THR A 90 -9.79 17.75 -15.47
C THR A 90 -8.43 17.10 -15.68
N THR A 91 -8.08 16.13 -14.82
CA THR A 91 -6.73 15.56 -14.81
C THR A 91 -6.61 14.17 -15.43
N ASN A 92 -7.71 13.61 -15.93
CA ASN A 92 -7.79 12.20 -16.37
C ASN A 92 -7.37 11.21 -15.26
N ALA A 93 -7.67 11.54 -14.01
CA ALA A 93 -7.31 10.73 -12.87
C ALA A 93 -8.00 9.35 -12.87
N VAL A 94 -7.26 8.31 -12.45
CA VAL A 94 -7.77 6.95 -12.35
C VAL A 94 -7.84 6.46 -10.89
N GLY A 95 -7.09 7.07 -9.99
CA GLY A 95 -7.02 6.67 -8.58
C GLY A 95 -8.31 6.91 -7.79
N ILE A 96 -9.20 7.77 -8.30
CA ILE A 96 -10.52 8.03 -7.72
C ILE A 96 -11.58 7.73 -8.75
N LYS A 97 -12.68 7.11 -8.34
CA LYS A 97 -13.88 6.85 -9.15
C LYS A 97 -15.09 7.44 -8.45
N SER A 98 -15.89 8.23 -9.15
CA SER A 98 -17.07 8.86 -8.60
C SER A 98 -18.29 8.61 -9.50
N THR A 99 -19.37 8.14 -8.90
CA THR A 99 -20.63 7.89 -9.58
C THR A 99 -21.74 8.66 -8.89
N ALA A 100 -22.48 9.44 -9.64
CA ALA A 100 -23.63 10.19 -9.13
C ALA A 100 -24.88 9.31 -9.00
N GLY A 101 -25.85 9.74 -8.18
CA GLY A 101 -27.16 9.10 -8.04
C GLY A 101 -27.37 8.39 -6.70
N ARG A 102 -28.58 7.85 -6.51
CA ARG A 102 -29.05 7.23 -5.24
C ARG A 102 -28.15 6.06 -4.79
N TYR A 103 -27.57 5.34 -5.71
CA TYR A 103 -26.66 4.21 -5.47
C TYR A 103 -25.22 4.54 -5.85
N GLY A 104 -24.94 5.82 -6.07
CA GLY A 104 -23.60 6.32 -6.38
C GLY A 104 -22.72 6.36 -5.15
N GLY A 105 -21.45 6.66 -5.37
CA GLY A 105 -20.45 6.80 -4.30
C GLY A 105 -19.11 7.24 -4.87
N THR A 106 -18.22 7.61 -3.98
CA THR A 106 -16.83 7.89 -4.32
C THR A 106 -15.97 6.77 -3.78
N TYR A 107 -15.17 6.19 -4.67
CA TYR A 107 -14.23 5.11 -4.38
C TYR A 107 -12.83 5.57 -4.74
N ALA A 108 -11.84 5.10 -4.04
CA ALA A 108 -10.45 5.39 -4.35
C ALA A 108 -9.58 4.14 -4.22
N HIS A 109 -8.46 4.13 -4.94
CA HIS A 109 -7.43 3.11 -4.74
C HIS A 109 -7.04 3.04 -3.26
N SER A 110 -6.64 1.86 -2.79
CA SER A 110 -6.33 1.60 -1.38
C SER A 110 -5.37 2.63 -0.77
N ASP A 111 -4.31 3.00 -1.47
CA ASP A 111 -3.34 3.99 -1.00
C ASP A 111 -3.99 5.35 -0.73
N ILE A 112 -4.84 5.79 -1.66
CA ILE A 112 -5.57 7.06 -1.55
C ILE A 112 -6.63 6.98 -0.44
N ALA A 113 -7.30 5.84 -0.31
CA ALA A 113 -8.29 5.62 0.74
C ALA A 113 -7.64 5.59 2.14
N PHE A 114 -6.44 5.04 2.28
CA PHE A 114 -5.68 5.07 3.54
C PHE A 114 -5.24 6.49 3.91
N GLU A 115 -4.78 7.30 2.94
CA GLU A 115 -4.47 8.71 3.18
C GLU A 115 -5.72 9.49 3.60
N PHE A 116 -6.85 9.29 2.91
CA PHE A 116 -8.13 9.90 3.28
C PHE A 116 -8.57 9.51 4.70
N ALA A 117 -8.52 8.24 5.05
CA ALA A 117 -8.86 7.74 6.38
C ALA A 117 -7.93 8.31 7.45
N SER A 118 -6.64 8.45 7.14
CA SER A 118 -5.62 9.06 8.01
C SER A 118 -5.87 10.55 8.24
N TRP A 119 -6.39 11.26 7.24
CA TRP A 119 -6.80 12.65 7.38
C TRP A 119 -8.07 12.80 8.23
N ILE A 120 -9.01 11.86 8.11
CA ILE A 120 -10.25 11.87 8.91
C ILE A 120 -9.98 11.57 10.38
N SER A 121 -9.13 10.57 10.68
CA SER A 121 -8.89 10.05 12.03
C SER A 121 -7.39 9.98 12.33
N PRO A 122 -6.88 10.84 13.22
CA PRO A 122 -5.52 10.75 13.73
C PRO A 122 -5.23 9.40 14.41
N GLU A 123 -6.22 8.81 15.07
CA GLU A 123 -6.12 7.49 15.71
C GLU A 123 -5.88 6.40 14.66
N PHE A 124 -6.62 6.46 13.55
CA PHE A 124 -6.43 5.54 12.43
C PHE A 124 -5.02 5.71 11.82
N LYS A 125 -4.57 6.95 11.65
CA LYS A 125 -3.20 7.23 11.18
C LYS A 125 -2.15 6.61 12.08
N LEU A 126 -2.31 6.77 13.40
CA LEU A 126 -1.39 6.20 14.37
C LEU A 126 -1.42 4.67 14.33
N TYR A 127 -2.60 4.07 14.20
CA TYR A 127 -2.76 2.63 14.05
C TYR A 127 -2.01 2.09 12.83
N ILE A 128 -2.17 2.72 11.66
CA ILE A 128 -1.47 2.33 10.42
C ILE A 128 0.05 2.41 10.60
N ILE A 129 0.56 3.47 11.23
CA ILE A 129 1.98 3.63 11.48
C ILE A 129 2.50 2.51 12.40
N GLN A 130 1.78 2.20 13.48
CA GLN A 130 2.17 1.14 14.43
C GLN A 130 2.11 -0.24 13.77
N ASP A 131 1.07 -0.52 12.99
CA ASP A 131 0.91 -1.79 12.28
C ASP A 131 2.01 -1.99 11.23
N TYR A 132 2.36 -0.95 10.48
CA TYR A 132 3.50 -0.98 9.56
C TYR A 132 4.81 -1.29 10.29
N GLN A 133 5.06 -0.65 11.44
CA GLN A 133 6.27 -0.91 12.24
C GLN A 133 6.31 -2.36 12.74
N ARG A 134 5.17 -2.88 13.20
CA ARG A 134 5.03 -4.29 13.64
C ARG A 134 5.33 -5.25 12.49
N LEU A 135 4.70 -5.07 11.33
CA LEU A 135 4.93 -5.90 10.15
C LEU A 135 6.39 -5.87 9.70
N LYS A 136 7.02 -4.69 9.74
CA LYS A 136 8.44 -4.53 9.40
C LYS A 136 9.37 -5.28 10.35
N GLN A 137 9.04 -5.29 11.64
CA GLN A 137 9.79 -6.07 12.64
C GLN A 137 9.60 -7.57 12.42
N GLU A 138 8.36 -8.03 12.15
CA GLU A 138 8.06 -9.44 11.87
C GLU A 138 8.79 -9.92 10.61
N GLU A 139 8.80 -9.13 9.54
CA GLU A 139 9.55 -9.42 8.32
C GLU A 139 11.04 -9.56 8.59
N SER A 140 11.62 -8.62 9.34
CA SER A 140 13.03 -8.65 9.72
C SER A 140 13.37 -9.89 10.55
N TYR A 141 12.51 -10.27 11.49
CA TYR A 141 12.68 -11.48 12.31
C TYR A 141 12.60 -12.74 11.44
N LYS A 142 11.63 -12.82 10.54
CA LYS A 142 11.48 -13.95 9.60
C LYS A 142 12.70 -14.10 8.70
N ASN A 143 13.19 -13.01 8.10
CA ASN A 143 14.38 -13.03 7.27
C ASN A 143 15.64 -13.50 8.04
N LYS A 144 15.79 -13.06 9.30
CA LYS A 144 16.88 -13.50 10.17
C LYS A 144 16.80 -15.01 10.47
N LEU A 145 15.60 -15.52 10.73
CA LEU A 145 15.36 -16.94 10.98
C LEU A 145 15.66 -17.80 9.76
N GLU A 146 15.20 -17.39 8.58
CA GLU A 146 15.48 -18.05 7.30
C GLU A 146 16.98 -18.08 7.00
N TRP A 147 17.69 -16.98 7.24
CA TRP A 147 19.14 -16.91 7.05
C TRP A 147 19.88 -17.88 8.00
N GLN A 148 19.48 -17.94 9.27
CA GLN A 148 20.07 -18.87 10.25
C GLN A 148 19.80 -20.34 9.85
N THR A 149 18.60 -20.65 9.41
CA THR A 149 18.21 -21.99 8.95
C THR A 149 19.03 -22.41 7.73
N ASN A 150 19.13 -21.55 6.73
CA ASN A 150 19.92 -21.80 5.52
C ASN A 150 21.41 -22.00 5.83
N ARG A 151 21.96 -21.21 6.75
CA ARG A 151 23.33 -21.38 7.23
C ARG A 151 23.55 -22.73 7.93
N TYR A 152 22.60 -23.15 8.75
CA TYR A 152 22.64 -24.45 9.43
C TYR A 152 22.58 -25.60 8.44
N ILE A 153 21.64 -25.57 7.48
CA ILE A 153 21.51 -26.59 6.42
C ILE A 153 22.78 -26.65 5.57
N SER A 154 23.36 -25.53 5.18
CA SER A 154 24.60 -25.48 4.41
C SER A 154 25.77 -26.12 5.16
N LYS A 155 25.87 -25.85 6.46
CA LYS A 155 26.90 -26.48 7.32
C LYS A 155 26.68 -28.00 7.41
N LEU A 156 25.45 -28.45 7.54
CA LEU A 156 25.09 -29.87 7.63
C LEU A 156 25.42 -30.58 6.31
N ASN A 157 25.06 -30.01 5.18
CA ASN A 157 25.39 -30.53 3.84
C ASN A 157 26.90 -30.62 3.64
N TYR A 158 27.65 -29.59 4.02
CA TYR A 158 29.10 -29.61 3.94
C TYR A 158 29.69 -30.78 4.76
N THR A 159 29.23 -30.98 6.00
CA THR A 159 29.69 -32.08 6.87
C THR A 159 29.36 -33.43 6.26
N ILE A 160 28.13 -33.65 5.78
CA ILE A 160 27.70 -34.92 5.14
C ILE A 160 28.57 -35.22 3.91
N HIS A 161 28.80 -34.24 3.03
CA HIS A 161 29.61 -34.42 1.85
C HIS A 161 31.08 -34.71 2.20
N THR A 162 31.63 -34.01 3.19
CA THR A 162 33.00 -34.23 3.63
C THR A 162 33.19 -35.62 4.26
N ASP A 163 32.24 -36.07 5.05
CA ASP A 163 32.28 -37.41 5.66
C ASP A 163 32.08 -38.51 4.63
N ALA A 164 31.18 -38.30 3.64
CA ALA A 164 31.03 -39.23 2.52
C ALA A 164 32.31 -39.40 1.70
N ILE A 165 33.00 -38.28 1.42
CA ILE A 165 34.30 -38.32 0.72
C ILE A 165 35.35 -39.06 1.55
N LYS A 166 35.46 -38.77 2.85
CA LYS A 166 36.43 -39.42 3.75
C LYS A 166 36.19 -40.92 3.82
N ASN A 167 34.93 -41.34 3.95
CA ASN A 167 34.59 -42.72 4.19
C ASN A 167 34.61 -43.58 2.90
N ASN A 168 34.36 -42.99 1.72
CA ASN A 168 34.18 -43.76 0.48
C ASN A 168 35.28 -43.53 -0.57
N LEU A 169 35.96 -42.37 -0.54
CA LEU A 169 36.95 -42.00 -1.56
C LEU A 169 38.40 -41.92 -1.04
N ILE A 170 38.58 -41.59 0.25
CA ILE A 170 39.92 -41.56 0.85
C ILE A 170 40.17 -42.92 1.50
N THR A 171 40.79 -43.82 0.78
CA THR A 171 41.25 -45.09 1.34
C THR A 171 42.53 -44.92 2.14
N PRO A 172 42.79 -45.79 3.15
CA PRO A 172 44.02 -45.69 3.97
C PRO A 172 45.35 -45.77 3.19
N THR A 173 45.25 -46.11 1.92
CA THR A 173 46.41 -46.25 1.02
C THR A 173 46.77 -44.96 0.25
N LEU A 174 45.92 -43.92 0.31
CA LEU A 174 46.21 -42.65 -0.38
C LEU A 174 47.20 -41.82 0.44
N THR A 175 48.32 -41.43 -0.22
CA THR A 175 49.31 -40.54 0.38
C THR A 175 48.77 -39.10 0.51
N THR A 176 49.31 -38.33 1.45
CA THR A 176 48.90 -36.95 1.74
C THR A 176 48.95 -36.03 0.52
N THR A 177 49.77 -36.35 -0.49
CA THR A 177 49.91 -35.61 -1.73
C THR A 177 48.75 -35.87 -2.69
N GLN A 178 48.13 -37.01 -2.67
CA GLN A 178 47.00 -37.41 -3.52
C GLN A 178 45.64 -36.88 -3.00
N ILE A 179 45.60 -36.42 -1.75
CA ILE A 179 44.40 -35.86 -1.12
C ILE A 179 44.25 -34.33 -1.37
N ARG A 180 45.33 -33.65 -1.83
CA ARG A 180 45.36 -32.19 -2.03
C ARG A 180 45.13 -31.73 -3.49
N HIS A 181 44.79 -32.60 -4.39
CA HIS A 181 44.35 -32.31 -5.73
C HIS A 181 42.88 -32.66 -5.88
#